data_aaf3b9f96340f1e4a98418ea59743653
#
_entry.id   aaf3b9f96340f1e4a98418ea59743653
#
_cell.length_a   1.000
_cell.length_b   1.000
_cell.length_c   1.000
_cell.angle_alpha   90.00
_cell.angle_beta   90.00
_cell.angle_gamma   90.00
#
_symmetry.space_group_name_H-M   'P 1'
#
loop_
_entity.id
_entity.type
_entity.pdbx_description
1 polymer ?
#
loop_
_entity_poly.entity_id
_entity_poly.type
_entity_poly.pdbx_seq_one_letter_code
_entity_poly.pdbx_strand_id
1 'polypeptide(L)'
;MVKLNERKIRWIIQEKLRGRGAGELALIQRVSHRRVEQIWQAYKHTGIPPTLKTPGKPKGAPVRLHEAALILKVYDELKVNALTLEHVLRDTYGVKLPHNRIHMILKEAGRALPQLSKQKRRKWVRYEREHSMSLWHMDWKQLSDGRWWIAAEDDASRLIVGYGVFQEATAENTIHVLKQAIDKHGRPRELLTDRGSQFYANEGERKEKGISQFEAYLAEQGIKHLLCHVNHPQTNGKLERIYGVYEQKRHQFKSIDEYVRWHNEVKPHMSLNIEALETPIQAFHRKQPTKQEKTETAEPLVK
;
A
#
# COMPACT_ATOMS: atom_id res chain seq x y z
N MET A 1 -34.64 -19.43 -8.95
CA MET A 1 -35.51 -18.61 -9.83
C MET A 1 -34.90 -18.53 -11.23
N VAL A 2 -35.67 -18.88 -12.27
CA VAL A 2 -35.17 -18.81 -13.64
C VAL A 2 -35.08 -17.34 -14.07
N LYS A 3 -33.89 -16.91 -14.55
CA LYS A 3 -33.66 -15.52 -14.99
C LYS A 3 -34.56 -15.17 -16.19
N LEU A 4 -35.28 -14.04 -16.08
CA LEU A 4 -35.99 -13.42 -17.19
C LEU A 4 -34.96 -12.95 -18.24
N ASN A 5 -35.24 -13.16 -19.53
CA ASN A 5 -34.45 -12.70 -20.67
C ASN A 5 -35.33 -12.07 -21.75
N GLU A 6 -34.73 -11.41 -22.73
CA GLU A 6 -35.48 -10.73 -23.80
C GLU A 6 -36.38 -11.68 -24.61
N ARG A 7 -35.93 -12.93 -24.84
CA ARG A 7 -36.72 -13.94 -25.55
C ARG A 7 -38.03 -14.27 -24.80
N LYS A 8 -37.94 -14.41 -23.47
CA LYS A 8 -39.12 -14.62 -22.61
C LYS A 8 -40.05 -13.42 -22.57
N ILE A 9 -39.51 -12.20 -22.57
CA ILE A 9 -40.32 -10.98 -22.62
C ILE A 9 -41.12 -10.92 -23.91
N ARG A 10 -40.48 -11.13 -25.06
CA ARG A 10 -41.16 -11.15 -26.37
C ARG A 10 -42.24 -12.23 -26.43
N TRP A 11 -41.93 -13.43 -25.95
CA TRP A 11 -42.90 -14.53 -25.91
C TRP A 11 -44.11 -14.19 -25.03
N ILE A 12 -43.91 -13.65 -23.82
CA ILE A 12 -44.99 -13.23 -22.93
C ILE A 12 -45.91 -12.20 -23.64
N ILE A 13 -45.33 -11.24 -24.33
CA ILE A 13 -46.11 -10.23 -25.09
C ILE A 13 -46.94 -10.88 -26.20
N GLN A 14 -46.35 -11.78 -27.01
CA GLN A 14 -47.04 -12.48 -28.06
C GLN A 14 -48.23 -13.29 -27.55
N GLU A 15 -48.04 -14.01 -26.44
CA GLU A 15 -49.11 -14.80 -25.85
C GLU A 15 -50.19 -13.95 -25.17
N LYS A 16 -49.83 -12.81 -24.63
CA LYS A 16 -50.82 -11.82 -24.14
C LYS A 16 -51.64 -11.22 -25.27
N LEU A 17 -51.05 -10.94 -26.43
CA LEU A 17 -51.77 -10.53 -27.65
C LEU A 17 -52.74 -11.59 -28.16
N ARG A 18 -52.48 -12.89 -27.92
CA ARG A 18 -53.35 -14.03 -28.23
C ARG A 18 -54.45 -14.23 -27.17
N GLY A 19 -54.52 -13.38 -26.12
CA GLY A 19 -55.55 -13.44 -25.11
C GLY A 19 -55.28 -14.34 -23.92
N ARG A 20 -54.06 -14.91 -23.78
CA ARG A 20 -53.72 -15.77 -22.63
C ARG A 20 -53.67 -15.00 -21.31
N GLY A 21 -54.07 -15.69 -20.24
CA GLY A 21 -54.07 -15.11 -18.87
C GLY A 21 -52.66 -14.93 -18.29
N ALA A 22 -52.43 -13.86 -17.52
CA ALA A 22 -51.15 -13.61 -16.91
C ALA A 22 -50.70 -14.68 -15.90
N GLY A 23 -51.64 -15.33 -15.23
CA GLY A 23 -51.34 -16.41 -14.31
C GLY A 23 -50.76 -17.64 -15.01
N GLU A 24 -51.35 -18.04 -16.15
CA GLU A 24 -50.86 -19.14 -16.98
C GLU A 24 -49.44 -18.89 -17.49
N LEU A 25 -49.19 -17.66 -18.02
CA LEU A 25 -47.89 -17.26 -18.55
C LEU A 25 -46.81 -17.20 -17.46
N ALA A 26 -47.21 -16.81 -16.26
CA ALA A 26 -46.33 -16.77 -15.09
C ALA A 26 -45.84 -18.18 -14.72
N LEU A 27 -46.73 -19.16 -14.72
CA LEU A 27 -46.40 -20.58 -14.47
C LEU A 27 -45.48 -21.15 -15.54
N ILE A 28 -45.79 -20.94 -16.80
CA ILE A 28 -45.01 -21.49 -17.95
C ILE A 28 -43.59 -20.92 -17.92
N GLN A 29 -43.42 -19.59 -17.72
CA GLN A 29 -42.11 -18.95 -17.75
C GLN A 29 -41.41 -18.96 -16.40
N ARG A 30 -42.02 -19.49 -15.35
CA ARG A 30 -41.52 -19.52 -13.97
C ARG A 30 -41.11 -18.11 -13.45
N VAL A 31 -41.98 -17.14 -13.69
CA VAL A 31 -41.88 -15.75 -13.21
C VAL A 31 -43.14 -15.42 -12.37
N SER A 32 -43.11 -14.33 -11.62
CA SER A 32 -44.29 -13.93 -10.85
C SER A 32 -45.39 -13.35 -11.74
N HIS A 33 -46.65 -13.57 -11.39
CA HIS A 33 -47.81 -12.95 -12.03
C HIS A 33 -47.66 -11.43 -12.18
N ARG A 34 -47.24 -10.77 -11.11
CA ARG A 34 -46.97 -9.31 -11.11
C ARG A 34 -45.95 -8.92 -12.20
N ARG A 35 -44.95 -9.77 -12.45
CA ARG A 35 -43.93 -9.47 -13.46
C ARG A 35 -44.47 -9.58 -14.87
N VAL A 36 -45.34 -10.54 -15.13
CA VAL A 36 -46.02 -10.64 -16.41
C VAL A 36 -46.88 -9.42 -16.68
N GLU A 37 -47.66 -8.97 -15.68
CA GLU A 37 -48.48 -7.78 -15.81
C GLU A 37 -47.62 -6.50 -16.01
N GLN A 38 -46.52 -6.35 -15.32
CA GLN A 38 -45.58 -5.22 -15.52
C GLN A 38 -45.07 -5.19 -16.99
N ILE A 39 -44.68 -6.34 -17.55
CA ILE A 39 -44.23 -6.43 -18.93
C ILE A 39 -45.36 -6.04 -19.89
N TRP A 40 -46.54 -6.52 -19.64
CA TRP A 40 -47.71 -6.24 -20.47
C TRP A 40 -48.12 -4.77 -20.42
N GLN A 41 -48.19 -4.16 -19.26
CA GLN A 41 -48.52 -2.76 -19.13
C GLN A 41 -47.47 -1.85 -19.76
N ALA A 42 -46.18 -2.16 -19.57
CA ALA A 42 -45.10 -1.42 -20.22
C ALA A 42 -45.21 -1.50 -21.77
N TYR A 43 -45.51 -2.66 -22.30
CA TYR A 43 -45.73 -2.85 -23.75
C TYR A 43 -46.98 -2.09 -24.25
N LYS A 44 -48.11 -2.16 -23.53
CA LYS A 44 -49.33 -1.41 -23.89
C LYS A 44 -49.08 0.10 -23.97
N HIS A 45 -48.24 0.61 -23.07
CA HIS A 45 -47.97 2.06 -22.99
C HIS A 45 -47.03 2.54 -24.09
N THR A 46 -46.04 1.75 -24.48
CA THR A 46 -44.97 2.19 -25.39
C THR A 46 -45.02 1.53 -26.78
N GLY A 47 -45.76 0.43 -26.96
CA GLY A 47 -45.74 -0.42 -28.17
C GLY A 47 -44.41 -1.18 -28.37
N ILE A 48 -43.43 -1.01 -27.50
CA ILE A 48 -42.10 -1.59 -27.59
C ILE A 48 -41.87 -2.57 -26.44
N PRO A 49 -41.33 -3.79 -26.70
CA PRO A 49 -40.98 -4.71 -25.63
C PRO A 49 -40.02 -4.08 -24.63
N PRO A 50 -40.31 -4.12 -23.31
CA PRO A 50 -39.44 -3.49 -22.31
C PRO A 50 -38.08 -4.20 -22.26
N THR A 51 -37.03 -3.43 -22.25
CA THR A 51 -35.65 -3.91 -22.09
C THR A 51 -35.37 -4.28 -20.64
N LEU A 52 -34.54 -5.31 -20.44
CA LEU A 52 -34.08 -5.67 -19.09
C LEU A 52 -33.06 -4.62 -18.63
N LYS A 53 -33.36 -4.00 -17.49
CA LYS A 53 -32.33 -3.17 -16.81
C LYS A 53 -31.16 -4.06 -16.37
N THR A 54 -29.95 -3.66 -16.67
CA THR A 54 -28.76 -4.34 -16.16
C THR A 54 -28.78 -4.28 -14.63
N PRO A 55 -28.78 -5.42 -13.92
CA PRO A 55 -28.74 -5.40 -12.47
C PRO A 55 -27.41 -4.79 -12.02
N GLY A 56 -27.46 -3.88 -11.11
CA GLY A 56 -26.28 -3.22 -10.55
C GLY A 56 -26.62 -1.93 -9.83
N LYS A 57 -25.66 -1.43 -9.06
CA LYS A 57 -25.76 -0.12 -8.43
C LYS A 57 -25.73 0.96 -9.53
N PRO A 58 -26.58 1.99 -9.46
CA PRO A 58 -26.52 3.11 -10.39
C PRO A 58 -25.10 3.68 -10.48
N LYS A 59 -24.62 3.96 -11.69
CA LYS A 59 -23.35 4.66 -11.88
C LYS A 59 -23.46 6.01 -11.16
N GLY A 60 -22.47 6.33 -10.32
CA GLY A 60 -22.40 7.63 -9.66
C GLY A 60 -22.36 8.78 -10.69
N ALA A 61 -22.70 9.99 -10.27
CA ALA A 61 -22.61 11.17 -11.12
C ALA A 61 -21.22 11.30 -11.77
N PRO A 62 -21.09 11.76 -13.02
CA PRO A 62 -19.80 11.97 -13.65
C PRO A 62 -18.95 12.95 -12.82
N VAL A 63 -17.64 12.76 -12.81
CA VAL A 63 -16.71 13.71 -12.19
C VAL A 63 -16.68 14.98 -13.05
N ARG A 64 -16.71 16.13 -12.42
CA ARG A 64 -16.63 17.41 -13.12
C ARG A 64 -15.22 17.60 -13.69
N LEU A 65 -15.11 18.22 -14.85
CA LEU A 65 -13.82 18.40 -15.55
C LEU A 65 -12.76 19.11 -14.68
N HIS A 66 -13.19 20.15 -13.93
CA HIS A 66 -12.28 20.86 -13.04
C HIS A 66 -11.78 20.01 -11.86
N GLU A 67 -12.62 19.10 -11.34
CA GLU A 67 -12.23 18.15 -10.28
C GLU A 67 -11.21 17.13 -10.83
N ALA A 68 -11.40 16.65 -12.06
CA ALA A 68 -10.45 15.76 -12.71
C ALA A 68 -9.10 16.45 -12.93
N ALA A 69 -9.11 17.70 -13.41
CA ALA A 69 -7.89 18.48 -13.61
C ALA A 69 -7.14 18.71 -12.28
N LEU A 70 -7.86 19.03 -11.20
CA LEU A 70 -7.28 19.18 -9.87
C LEU A 70 -6.64 17.87 -9.37
N ILE A 71 -7.34 16.73 -9.54
CA ILE A 71 -6.81 15.42 -9.15
C ILE A 71 -5.49 15.13 -9.86
N LEU A 72 -5.42 15.38 -11.18
CA LEU A 72 -4.22 15.15 -11.97
C LEU A 72 -3.08 16.07 -11.53
N LYS A 73 -3.37 17.35 -11.31
CA LYS A 73 -2.40 18.33 -10.80
C LYS A 73 -1.81 17.88 -9.47
N VAL A 74 -2.65 17.59 -8.48
CA VAL A 74 -2.20 17.18 -7.15
C VAL A 74 -1.46 15.83 -7.21
N TYR A 75 -1.87 14.92 -8.09
CA TYR A 75 -1.14 13.68 -8.31
C TYR A 75 0.26 13.92 -8.88
N ASP A 76 0.39 14.78 -9.88
CA ASP A 76 1.67 15.08 -10.53
C ASP A 76 2.65 15.79 -9.57
N GLU A 77 2.13 16.55 -8.59
CA GLU A 77 2.90 17.19 -7.51
C GLU A 77 3.34 16.17 -6.45
N LEU A 78 2.40 15.38 -5.93
CA LEU A 78 2.63 14.51 -4.76
C LEU A 78 3.00 13.06 -5.11
N LYS A 79 2.62 12.55 -6.29
CA LYS A 79 2.88 11.19 -6.78
C LYS A 79 2.41 10.07 -5.84
N VAL A 80 1.39 10.34 -5.03
CA VAL A 80 0.83 9.41 -4.04
C VAL A 80 -0.28 8.52 -4.64
N ASN A 81 -0.72 7.49 -3.91
CA ASN A 81 -1.83 6.63 -4.35
C ASN A 81 -3.20 7.31 -4.17
N ALA A 82 -4.25 6.74 -4.80
CA ALA A 82 -5.59 7.31 -4.78
C ALA A 82 -6.20 7.43 -3.37
N LEU A 83 -5.83 6.55 -2.44
CA LEU A 83 -6.33 6.59 -1.07
C LEU A 83 -5.72 7.76 -0.30
N THR A 84 -4.42 8.01 -0.45
CA THR A 84 -3.77 9.20 0.13
C THR A 84 -4.30 10.48 -0.53
N LEU A 85 -4.53 10.46 -1.87
CA LEU A 85 -5.12 11.60 -2.57
C LEU A 85 -6.54 11.93 -2.08
N GLU A 86 -7.35 10.94 -1.70
CA GLU A 86 -8.68 11.19 -1.13
C GLU A 86 -8.58 12.08 0.12
N HIS A 87 -7.62 11.78 1.02
CA HIS A 87 -7.39 12.59 2.21
C HIS A 87 -6.87 13.99 1.86
N VAL A 88 -5.86 14.09 1.00
CA VAL A 88 -5.31 15.39 0.58
C VAL A 88 -6.37 16.27 -0.08
N LEU A 89 -7.15 15.71 -1.01
CA LEU A 89 -8.19 16.46 -1.72
C LEU A 89 -9.30 16.94 -0.78
N ARG A 90 -9.69 16.11 0.19
CA ARG A 90 -10.67 16.46 1.20
C ARG A 90 -10.17 17.57 2.12
N ASP A 91 -8.97 17.43 2.66
CA ASP A 91 -8.48 18.25 3.76
C ASP A 91 -7.83 19.54 3.29
N THR A 92 -7.19 19.53 2.10
CA THR A 92 -6.53 20.72 1.55
C THR A 92 -7.41 21.50 0.56
N TYR A 93 -8.22 20.78 -0.25
CA TYR A 93 -8.98 21.39 -1.34
C TYR A 93 -10.51 21.32 -1.16
N GLY A 94 -11.01 20.72 -0.07
CA GLY A 94 -12.43 20.56 0.21
C GLY A 94 -13.18 19.63 -0.76
N VAL A 95 -12.48 18.88 -1.60
CA VAL A 95 -13.05 18.00 -2.62
C VAL A 95 -13.30 16.61 -2.05
N LYS A 96 -14.57 16.22 -1.90
CA LYS A 96 -15.00 14.92 -1.35
C LYS A 96 -15.26 13.92 -2.48
N LEU A 97 -14.26 13.19 -2.90
CA LEU A 97 -14.37 12.13 -3.88
C LEU A 97 -13.75 10.83 -3.34
N PRO A 98 -14.46 9.68 -3.44
CA PRO A 98 -13.93 8.42 -2.95
C PRO A 98 -12.74 7.94 -3.80
N HIS A 99 -11.75 7.33 -3.16
CA HIS A 99 -10.50 6.87 -3.80
C HIS A 99 -10.73 5.98 -5.02
N ASN A 100 -11.82 5.20 -5.07
CA ASN A 100 -12.13 4.39 -6.25
C ASN A 100 -12.38 5.25 -7.51
N ARG A 101 -13.01 6.41 -7.35
CA ARG A 101 -13.24 7.35 -8.47
C ARG A 101 -11.95 8.07 -8.84
N ILE A 102 -11.18 8.50 -7.86
CA ILE A 102 -9.85 9.08 -8.07
C ILE A 102 -8.96 8.09 -8.84
N HIS A 103 -8.94 6.82 -8.43
CA HIS A 103 -8.18 5.77 -9.11
C HIS A 103 -8.61 5.56 -10.57
N MET A 104 -9.92 5.64 -10.87
CA MET A 104 -10.41 5.55 -12.25
C MET A 104 -9.85 6.70 -13.11
N ILE A 105 -9.90 7.93 -12.61
CA ILE A 105 -9.36 9.11 -13.30
C ILE A 105 -7.85 8.95 -13.56
N LEU A 106 -7.10 8.54 -12.54
CA LEU A 106 -5.67 8.29 -12.68
C LEU A 106 -5.35 7.18 -13.69
N LYS A 107 -6.20 6.15 -13.76
CA LYS A 107 -6.06 5.06 -14.73
C LYS A 107 -6.37 5.52 -16.15
N GLU A 108 -7.44 6.27 -16.35
CA GLU A 108 -7.82 6.86 -17.66
C GLU A 108 -6.75 7.82 -18.17
N ALA A 109 -6.11 8.57 -17.26
CA ALA A 109 -5.00 9.46 -17.58
C ALA A 109 -3.63 8.76 -17.71
N GLY A 110 -3.57 7.41 -17.59
CA GLY A 110 -2.32 6.65 -17.67
C GLY A 110 -1.39 6.83 -16.46
N ARG A 111 -1.88 7.44 -15.36
CA ARG A 111 -1.11 7.69 -14.13
C ARG A 111 -1.14 6.51 -13.14
N ALA A 112 -2.02 5.54 -13.33
CA ALA A 112 -2.12 4.34 -12.51
C ALA A 112 -2.13 3.08 -13.39
N LEU A 113 -1.27 2.12 -13.03
CA LEU A 113 -1.22 0.82 -13.71
C LEU A 113 -2.35 -0.10 -13.22
N PRO A 114 -2.94 -0.93 -14.11
CA PRO A 114 -3.89 -1.96 -13.69
C PRO A 114 -3.22 -2.97 -12.74
N GLN A 115 -3.83 -3.24 -11.60
CA GLN A 115 -3.37 -4.35 -10.75
C GLN A 115 -3.82 -5.68 -11.37
N LEU A 116 -2.89 -6.47 -11.89
CA LEU A 116 -3.16 -7.72 -12.60
C LEU A 116 -3.61 -8.86 -11.69
N SER A 117 -3.31 -8.83 -10.39
CA SER A 117 -3.83 -9.81 -9.43
C SER A 117 -3.97 -9.22 -8.02
N LYS A 118 -5.14 -9.37 -7.42
CA LYS A 118 -5.31 -9.28 -5.96
C LYS A 118 -5.09 -10.67 -5.40
N GLN A 119 -3.87 -10.98 -4.98
CA GLN A 119 -3.61 -12.20 -4.22
C GLN A 119 -4.44 -12.18 -2.93
N LYS A 120 -4.98 -13.35 -2.52
CA LYS A 120 -5.68 -13.51 -1.24
C LYS A 120 -4.73 -13.08 -0.12
N ARG A 121 -5.01 -11.96 0.52
CA ARG A 121 -4.19 -11.44 1.61
C ARG A 121 -4.36 -12.34 2.83
N ARG A 122 -3.26 -12.87 3.38
CA ARG A 122 -3.24 -13.43 4.73
C ARG A 122 -3.49 -12.28 5.72
N LYS A 123 -4.20 -12.57 6.83
CA LYS A 123 -4.31 -11.61 7.93
C LYS A 123 -2.95 -11.53 8.63
N TRP A 124 -2.28 -10.39 8.52
CA TRP A 124 -0.99 -10.13 9.15
C TRP A 124 -1.22 -9.37 10.46
N VAL A 125 -0.51 -9.74 11.52
CA VAL A 125 -0.46 -8.95 12.75
C VAL A 125 0.48 -7.77 12.49
N ARG A 126 -0.05 -6.54 12.63
CA ARG A 126 0.77 -5.33 12.51
C ARG A 126 1.67 -5.23 13.75
N TYR A 127 2.95 -5.21 13.53
CA TYR A 127 3.97 -4.93 14.53
C TYR A 127 4.58 -3.54 14.26
N GLU A 128 4.63 -2.70 15.29
CA GLU A 128 5.19 -1.35 15.20
C GLU A 128 5.68 -0.92 16.59
N ARG A 129 6.87 -0.38 16.66
CA ARG A 129 7.40 0.25 17.88
C ARG A 129 6.67 1.57 18.14
N GLU A 130 6.53 1.90 19.42
CA GLU A 130 5.87 3.15 19.84
C GLU A 130 6.74 4.37 19.56
N HIS A 131 8.04 4.29 19.91
CA HIS A 131 8.98 5.38 19.81
C HIS A 131 9.96 5.23 18.66
N SER A 132 10.27 6.35 18.01
CA SER A 132 11.37 6.46 17.06
C SER A 132 12.70 6.12 17.76
N MET A 133 13.67 5.64 17.00
CA MET A 133 14.98 5.19 17.51
C MET A 133 14.94 3.89 18.33
N SER A 134 13.78 3.28 18.54
CA SER A 134 13.67 2.00 19.26
C SER A 134 14.18 0.84 18.42
N LEU A 135 13.87 0.83 17.15
CA LEU A 135 14.25 -0.22 16.22
C LEU A 135 14.42 0.36 14.81
N TRP A 136 15.54 0.07 14.18
CA TRP A 136 15.73 0.25 12.74
C TRP A 136 15.74 -1.10 12.03
N HIS A 137 15.19 -1.14 10.82
CA HIS A 137 15.29 -2.27 9.90
C HIS A 137 16.32 -1.92 8.84
N MET A 138 17.19 -2.86 8.46
CA MET A 138 18.19 -2.65 7.42
C MET A 138 18.24 -3.84 6.48
N ASP A 139 18.27 -3.57 5.18
CA ASP A 139 18.23 -4.61 4.16
C ASP A 139 18.85 -4.13 2.84
N TRP A 140 19.28 -5.08 2.02
CA TRP A 140 19.82 -4.87 0.68
C TRP A 140 18.82 -5.26 -0.40
N LYS A 141 18.79 -4.48 -1.45
CA LYS A 141 18.00 -4.77 -2.66
C LYS A 141 18.86 -4.61 -3.90
N GLN A 142 18.96 -5.66 -4.72
CA GLN A 142 19.55 -5.53 -6.03
C GLN A 142 18.61 -4.79 -6.97
N LEU A 143 19.13 -3.77 -7.63
CA LEU A 143 18.44 -2.97 -8.63
C LEU A 143 18.51 -3.64 -9.99
N SER A 144 17.62 -3.24 -10.89
CA SER A 144 17.57 -3.80 -12.26
C SER A 144 18.80 -3.48 -13.13
N ASP A 145 19.61 -2.50 -12.73
CA ASP A 145 20.88 -2.14 -13.39
C ASP A 145 22.08 -2.90 -12.80
N GLY A 146 21.86 -3.84 -11.90
CA GLY A 146 22.86 -4.67 -11.27
C GLY A 146 23.48 -4.10 -9.99
N ARG A 147 23.29 -2.80 -9.72
CA ARG A 147 23.76 -2.16 -8.48
C ARG A 147 22.95 -2.61 -7.28
N TRP A 148 23.47 -2.36 -6.10
CA TRP A 148 22.86 -2.71 -4.83
C TRP A 148 22.46 -1.45 -4.06
N TRP A 149 21.21 -1.40 -3.65
CA TRP A 149 20.66 -0.35 -2.79
C TRP A 149 20.46 -0.91 -1.39
N ILE A 150 21.08 -0.29 -0.40
CA ILE A 150 20.80 -0.54 1.01
C ILE A 150 19.97 0.60 1.57
N ALA A 151 19.00 0.28 2.42
CA ALA A 151 18.25 1.26 3.18
C ALA A 151 18.08 0.82 4.63
N ALA A 152 18.05 1.80 5.53
CA ALA A 152 17.69 1.65 6.93
C ALA A 152 16.41 2.45 7.19
N GLU A 153 15.37 1.82 7.78
CA GLU A 153 14.07 2.41 8.09
C GLU A 153 13.80 2.38 9.60
N ASP A 154 13.38 3.49 10.16
CA ASP A 154 12.87 3.55 11.54
C ASP A 154 11.48 2.90 11.63
N ASP A 155 11.34 1.93 12.52
CA ASP A 155 10.14 1.09 12.65
C ASP A 155 8.89 1.88 13.03
N ALA A 156 9.02 2.87 13.89
CA ALA A 156 7.90 3.64 14.41
C ALA A 156 7.42 4.71 13.43
N SER A 157 8.36 5.41 12.79
CA SER A 157 8.06 6.59 11.95
C SER A 157 8.01 6.32 10.47
N ARG A 158 8.54 5.17 10.01
CA ARG A 158 8.71 4.87 8.57
C ARG A 158 9.73 5.77 7.86
N LEU A 159 10.55 6.49 8.61
CA LEU A 159 11.61 7.33 8.06
C LEU A 159 12.74 6.44 7.51
N ILE A 160 13.14 6.67 6.28
CA ILE A 160 14.40 6.14 5.76
C ILE A 160 15.51 6.98 6.40
N VAL A 161 16.16 6.43 7.43
CA VAL A 161 17.19 7.12 8.24
C VAL A 161 18.57 7.07 7.59
N GLY A 162 18.82 6.06 6.75
CA GLY A 162 20.06 5.90 6.00
C GLY A 162 19.85 5.12 4.73
N TYR A 163 20.63 5.38 3.70
CA TYR A 163 20.62 4.63 2.45
C TYR A 163 21.91 4.87 1.65
N GLY A 164 22.18 3.96 0.72
CA GLY A 164 23.31 4.10 -0.21
C GLY A 164 23.14 3.15 -1.41
N VAL A 165 23.80 3.47 -2.51
CA VAL A 165 23.84 2.65 -3.71
C VAL A 165 25.29 2.29 -4.03
N PHE A 166 25.56 1.01 -4.20
CA PHE A 166 26.91 0.47 -4.35
C PHE A 166 26.96 -0.58 -5.47
N GLN A 167 28.16 -0.93 -5.93
CA GLN A 167 28.36 -2.01 -6.89
C GLN A 167 28.15 -3.37 -6.23
N GLU A 168 28.49 -3.48 -4.93
CA GLU A 168 28.46 -4.73 -4.19
C GLU A 168 27.83 -4.54 -2.80
N ALA A 169 27.13 -5.58 -2.33
CA ALA A 169 26.55 -5.64 -0.99
C ALA A 169 27.60 -6.21 -0.02
N THR A 170 28.38 -5.33 0.62
CA THR A 170 29.43 -5.69 1.56
C THR A 170 29.14 -5.23 2.99
N ALA A 171 29.81 -5.83 3.99
CA ALA A 171 29.72 -5.39 5.37
C ALA A 171 30.26 -3.97 5.55
N GLU A 172 31.32 -3.58 4.82
CA GLU A 172 31.89 -2.24 4.87
C GLU A 172 30.92 -1.17 4.39
N ASN A 173 30.23 -1.41 3.26
CA ASN A 173 29.22 -0.50 2.73
C ASN A 173 28.01 -0.42 3.67
N THR A 174 27.66 -1.53 4.31
CA THR A 174 26.60 -1.58 5.34
C THR A 174 26.96 -0.70 6.54
N ILE A 175 28.17 -0.85 7.08
CA ILE A 175 28.69 -0.07 8.19
C ILE A 175 28.79 1.41 7.81
N HIS A 176 29.23 1.72 6.60
CA HIS A 176 29.32 3.09 6.10
C HIS A 176 27.96 3.80 6.15
N VAL A 177 26.90 3.17 5.61
CA VAL A 177 25.55 3.73 5.62
C VAL A 177 25.00 3.86 7.05
N LEU A 178 25.25 2.85 7.90
CA LEU A 178 24.81 2.89 9.28
C LEU A 178 25.50 4.02 10.08
N LYS A 179 26.80 4.25 9.88
CA LYS A 179 27.54 5.38 10.48
C LYS A 179 26.91 6.71 10.09
N GLN A 180 26.67 6.94 8.80
CA GLN A 180 26.04 8.17 8.34
C GLN A 180 24.64 8.38 8.96
N ALA A 181 23.86 7.30 9.08
CA ALA A 181 22.55 7.36 9.72
C ALA A 181 22.65 7.70 11.21
N ILE A 182 23.62 7.12 11.93
CA ILE A 182 23.88 7.39 13.34
C ILE A 182 24.36 8.83 13.56
N ASP A 183 25.26 9.32 12.72
CA ASP A 183 25.78 10.69 12.79
C ASP A 183 24.66 11.72 12.59
N LYS A 184 23.71 11.42 11.71
CA LYS A 184 22.61 12.33 11.39
C LYS A 184 21.45 12.27 12.38
N HIS A 185 21.08 11.09 12.86
CA HIS A 185 19.84 10.87 13.60
C HIS A 185 20.07 10.40 15.05
N GLY A 186 21.29 10.03 15.38
CA GLY A 186 21.63 9.37 16.64
C GLY A 186 21.53 7.84 16.53
N ARG A 187 21.89 7.17 17.61
CA ARG A 187 22.02 5.72 17.69
C ARG A 187 20.66 5.07 18.03
N PRO A 188 20.18 4.06 17.26
CA PRO A 188 19.00 3.28 17.63
C PRO A 188 19.32 2.30 18.77
N ARG A 189 18.31 1.87 19.49
CA ARG A 189 18.46 0.82 20.51
C ARG A 189 18.68 -0.55 19.91
N GLU A 190 17.96 -0.87 18.87
CA GLU A 190 17.95 -2.18 18.21
C GLU A 190 18.05 -1.99 16.68
N LEU A 191 18.72 -2.90 16.04
CA LEU A 191 18.80 -3.00 14.58
C LEU A 191 18.40 -4.41 14.13
N LEU A 192 17.46 -4.50 13.19
CA LEU A 192 16.98 -5.75 12.65
C LEU A 192 17.46 -5.92 11.21
N THR A 193 18.07 -7.08 10.92
CA THR A 193 18.52 -7.46 9.59
C THR A 193 18.09 -8.89 9.26
N ASP A 194 18.24 -9.27 8.00
CA ASP A 194 18.22 -10.67 7.62
C ASP A 194 19.54 -11.37 8.03
N ARG A 195 19.71 -12.63 7.59
CA ARG A 195 20.91 -13.42 7.85
C ARG A 195 21.89 -13.43 6.65
N GLY A 196 21.87 -12.40 5.82
CA GLY A 196 22.81 -12.24 4.74
C GLY A 196 24.25 -12.16 5.25
N SER A 197 25.22 -12.64 4.46
CA SER A 197 26.64 -12.69 4.84
C SER A 197 27.23 -11.30 5.15
N GLN A 198 26.64 -10.23 4.63
CA GLN A 198 27.02 -8.85 4.89
C GLN A 198 26.62 -8.37 6.30
N PHE A 199 25.68 -9.04 6.96
CA PHE A 199 25.19 -8.70 8.30
C PHE A 199 25.60 -9.71 9.37
N TYR A 200 25.75 -10.99 8.98
CA TYR A 200 25.86 -12.09 9.90
C TYR A 200 26.89 -13.12 9.46
N ALA A 201 27.77 -13.55 10.38
CA ALA A 201 28.67 -14.65 10.11
C ALA A 201 27.91 -15.97 10.15
N ASN A 202 27.80 -16.65 9.01
CA ASN A 202 27.22 -18.00 8.95
C ASN A 202 28.06 -18.98 9.78
N GLU A 203 27.40 -19.88 10.49
CA GLU A 203 28.04 -21.03 11.12
C GLU A 203 28.60 -21.91 9.99
N GLY A 204 29.95 -21.90 9.81
CA GLY A 204 30.61 -22.83 8.92
C GLY A 204 30.54 -24.27 9.45
N GLU A 205 30.96 -25.26 8.65
CA GLU A 205 31.00 -26.69 9.02
C GLU A 205 31.78 -27.00 10.32
N ARG A 206 32.59 -26.07 10.81
CA ARG A 206 33.35 -26.13 12.07
C ARG A 206 32.67 -25.37 13.22
N LYS A 207 31.53 -25.63 13.61
CA LYS A 207 30.81 -25.21 14.86
C LYS A 207 31.32 -24.00 15.67
N GLU A 208 32.34 -23.27 15.24
CA GLU A 208 32.84 -22.05 15.84
C GLU A 208 32.28 -20.87 15.06
N LYS A 209 31.26 -20.22 15.63
CA LYS A 209 30.67 -19.02 15.11
C LYS A 209 31.67 -17.86 15.20
N GLY A 210 32.20 -17.39 14.08
CA GLY A 210 32.93 -16.13 14.01
C GLY A 210 31.97 -14.94 14.20
N ILE A 211 32.49 -13.82 14.69
CA ILE A 211 31.76 -12.53 14.76
C ILE A 211 32.04 -11.82 13.43
N SER A 212 30.96 -11.42 12.70
CA SER A 212 31.14 -10.60 11.49
C SER A 212 31.62 -9.20 11.84
N GLN A 213 32.27 -8.50 10.88
CA GLN A 213 32.67 -7.11 11.06
C GLN A 213 31.48 -6.22 11.42
N PHE A 214 30.32 -6.50 10.86
CA PHE A 214 29.09 -5.77 11.15
C PHE A 214 28.59 -6.01 12.58
N GLU A 215 28.57 -7.27 13.05
CA GLU A 215 28.21 -7.62 14.43
C GLU A 215 29.17 -6.97 15.44
N ALA A 216 30.49 -6.99 15.14
CA ALA A 216 31.50 -6.33 15.98
C ALA A 216 31.25 -4.82 16.08
N TYR A 217 30.94 -4.17 14.95
CA TYR A 217 30.62 -2.74 14.94
C TYR A 217 29.34 -2.44 15.75
N LEU A 218 28.29 -3.24 15.63
CA LEU A 218 27.07 -3.04 16.42
C LEU A 218 27.34 -3.19 17.92
N ALA A 219 28.15 -4.16 18.31
CA ALA A 219 28.56 -4.37 19.70
C ALA A 219 29.35 -3.17 20.24
N GLU A 220 30.30 -2.63 19.47
CA GLU A 220 31.04 -1.42 19.80
C GLU A 220 30.12 -0.21 20.00
N GLN A 221 29.10 -0.08 19.14
CA GLN A 221 28.11 1.00 19.24
C GLN A 221 27.05 0.75 20.32
N GLY A 222 27.05 -0.42 20.98
CA GLY A 222 26.03 -0.79 21.96
C GLY A 222 24.63 -0.90 21.36
N ILE A 223 24.52 -1.31 20.07
CA ILE A 223 23.27 -1.52 19.36
C ILE A 223 22.93 -3.00 19.43
N LYS A 224 21.72 -3.33 19.90
CA LYS A 224 21.29 -4.74 19.96
C LYS A 224 20.91 -5.23 18.56
N HIS A 225 21.62 -6.26 18.07
CA HIS A 225 21.33 -6.89 16.81
C HIS A 225 20.17 -7.88 16.93
N LEU A 226 19.14 -7.72 16.11
CA LEU A 226 18.02 -8.64 15.97
C LEU A 226 18.08 -9.29 14.58
N LEU A 227 18.04 -10.62 14.56
CA LEU A 227 18.00 -11.37 13.30
C LEU A 227 16.58 -11.81 12.98
N CYS A 228 16.17 -11.66 11.73
CA CYS A 228 14.91 -12.22 11.25
C CYS A 228 14.88 -13.74 11.48
N HIS A 229 13.75 -14.26 11.96
CA HIS A 229 13.56 -15.70 12.03
C HIS A 229 13.54 -16.32 10.64
N VAL A 230 14.17 -17.49 10.50
CA VAL A 230 14.11 -18.30 9.28
C VAL A 230 12.64 -18.61 8.97
N ASN A 231 12.22 -18.38 7.74
CA ASN A 231 10.84 -18.58 7.25
C ASN A 231 9.77 -17.60 7.81
N HIS A 232 10.16 -16.47 8.42
CA HIS A 232 9.24 -15.38 8.74
C HIS A 232 9.52 -14.12 7.90
N PRO A 233 9.10 -14.08 6.63
CA PRO A 233 9.35 -12.94 5.71
C PRO A 233 8.66 -11.65 6.16
N GLN A 234 7.84 -11.70 7.21
CA GLN A 234 7.09 -10.55 7.72
C GLN A 234 7.98 -9.47 8.33
N THR A 235 9.16 -9.86 8.80
CA THR A 235 10.03 -8.98 9.58
C THR A 235 10.67 -7.90 8.70
N ASN A 236 10.99 -8.17 7.44
CA ASN A 236 11.53 -7.21 6.46
C ASN A 236 10.46 -6.63 5.49
N GLY A 237 9.18 -7.01 5.66
CA GLY A 237 8.10 -6.57 4.78
C GLY A 237 7.90 -5.05 4.68
N LYS A 238 8.48 -4.28 5.60
CA LYS A 238 8.46 -2.81 5.59
C LYS A 238 9.42 -2.27 4.53
N LEU A 239 10.68 -2.70 4.54
CA LEU A 239 11.68 -2.34 3.54
C LEU A 239 11.34 -2.91 2.16
N GLU A 240 10.87 -4.16 2.08
CA GLU A 240 10.36 -4.73 0.82
C GLU A 240 9.29 -3.85 0.17
N ARG A 241 8.44 -3.23 0.98
CA ARG A 241 7.42 -2.29 0.49
C ARG A 241 8.04 -1.00 -0.04
N ILE A 242 9.06 -0.44 0.62
CA ILE A 242 9.79 0.75 0.15
C ILE A 242 10.41 0.45 -1.22
N TYR A 243 11.13 -0.65 -1.35
CA TYR A 243 11.73 -1.10 -2.59
C TYR A 243 10.69 -1.35 -3.69
N GLY A 244 9.59 -2.03 -3.34
CA GLY A 244 8.50 -2.29 -4.29
C GLY A 244 7.82 -1.01 -4.80
N VAL A 245 7.64 0.00 -3.95
CA VAL A 245 7.10 1.31 -4.35
C VAL A 245 8.09 2.05 -5.24
N TYR A 246 9.39 2.01 -4.94
CA TYR A 246 10.43 2.60 -5.79
C TYR A 246 10.43 1.96 -7.18
N GLU A 247 10.48 0.64 -7.27
CA GLU A 247 10.47 -0.06 -8.56
C GLU A 247 9.27 0.29 -9.45
N GLN A 248 8.09 0.41 -8.83
CA GLN A 248 6.87 0.80 -9.56
C GLN A 248 6.89 2.25 -10.05
N LYS A 249 7.57 3.14 -9.31
CA LYS A 249 7.52 4.59 -9.53
C LYS A 249 8.85 5.21 -9.97
N ARG A 250 9.90 4.41 -10.14
CA ARG A 250 11.26 4.92 -10.43
C ARG A 250 11.33 5.86 -11.64
N HIS A 251 10.45 5.63 -12.63
CA HIS A 251 10.35 6.50 -13.81
C HIS A 251 9.85 7.94 -13.49
N GLN A 252 9.34 8.16 -12.27
CA GLN A 252 8.86 9.46 -11.79
C GLN A 252 9.94 10.23 -11.00
N PHE A 253 11.10 9.62 -10.77
CA PHE A 253 12.20 10.19 -9.97
C PHE A 253 13.50 10.16 -10.78
N LYS A 254 14.29 11.21 -10.65
CA LYS A 254 15.59 11.31 -11.32
C LYS A 254 16.66 10.46 -10.65
N SER A 255 16.54 10.26 -9.31
CA SER A 255 17.48 9.49 -8.51
C SER A 255 16.79 8.86 -7.30
N ILE A 256 17.50 7.95 -6.63
CA ILE A 256 17.08 7.38 -5.34
C ILE A 256 17.01 8.48 -4.27
N ASP A 257 17.89 9.48 -4.32
CA ASP A 257 17.86 10.60 -3.37
C ASP A 257 16.56 11.39 -3.48
N GLU A 258 16.08 11.65 -4.69
CA GLU A 258 14.79 12.31 -4.92
C GLU A 258 13.63 11.46 -4.39
N TYR A 259 13.68 10.14 -4.60
CA TYR A 259 12.68 9.21 -4.07
C TYR A 259 12.68 9.19 -2.55
N VAL A 260 13.86 9.10 -1.90
CA VAL A 260 13.98 9.08 -0.45
C VAL A 260 13.47 10.39 0.16
N ARG A 261 13.83 11.54 -0.42
CA ARG A 261 13.30 12.84 0.00
C ARG A 261 11.78 12.89 -0.13
N TRP A 262 11.24 12.49 -1.27
CA TRP A 262 9.79 12.40 -1.47
C TRP A 262 9.13 11.48 -0.44
N HIS A 263 9.69 10.29 -0.18
CA HIS A 263 9.18 9.35 0.80
C HIS A 263 9.16 9.94 2.21
N ASN A 264 10.24 10.59 2.61
CA ASN A 264 10.45 11.09 3.95
C ASN A 264 9.68 12.39 4.25
N GLU A 265 9.63 13.32 3.30
CA GLU A 265 9.24 14.71 3.55
C GLU A 265 7.93 15.12 2.87
N VAL A 266 7.58 14.48 1.74
CA VAL A 266 6.47 14.92 0.90
C VAL A 266 5.27 13.99 0.98
N LYS A 267 5.52 12.68 1.02
CA LYS A 267 4.46 11.68 0.99
C LYS A 267 3.83 11.44 2.36
N PRO A 268 2.51 11.75 2.56
CA PRO A 268 1.78 11.29 3.74
C PRO A 268 1.78 9.76 3.79
N HIS A 269 2.02 9.18 4.95
CA HIS A 269 2.16 7.73 5.06
C HIS A 269 0.93 7.09 5.72
N MET A 270 0.28 6.15 5.01
CA MET A 270 -0.99 5.51 5.41
C MET A 270 -0.95 4.78 6.76
N SER A 271 0.23 4.39 7.26
CA SER A 271 0.35 3.75 8.57
C SER A 271 0.61 4.73 9.72
N LEU A 272 0.75 6.02 9.42
CA LEU A 272 0.88 7.10 10.38
C LEU A 272 -0.46 7.82 10.58
N ASN A 273 -0.43 9.04 11.11
CA ASN A 273 -1.65 9.83 11.23
C ASN A 273 -2.06 10.41 9.87
N ILE A 274 -2.79 9.59 9.10
CA ILE A 274 -3.20 9.98 7.74
C ILE A 274 -4.22 11.12 7.74
N GLU A 275 -5.00 11.28 8.80
CA GLU A 275 -5.92 12.41 8.94
C GLU A 275 -5.19 13.74 9.08
N ALA A 276 -3.99 13.73 9.66
CA ALA A 276 -3.11 14.89 9.72
C ALA A 276 -2.15 14.96 8.50
N LEU A 277 -2.30 14.11 7.50
CA LEU A 277 -1.39 13.98 6.34
C LEU A 277 0.08 13.84 6.77
N GLU A 278 0.30 13.10 7.87
CA GLU A 278 1.61 13.00 8.51
C GLU A 278 2.63 12.29 7.63
N THR A 279 3.78 12.94 7.43
CA THR A 279 4.93 12.38 6.73
C THR A 279 5.86 11.61 7.68
N PRO A 280 6.72 10.70 7.18
CA PRO A 280 7.69 9.98 7.99
C PRO A 280 8.59 10.89 8.85
N ILE A 281 9.07 12.01 8.31
CA ILE A 281 9.93 12.94 9.07
C ILE A 281 9.16 13.60 10.22
N GLN A 282 7.92 13.98 10.02
CA GLN A 282 7.07 14.55 11.07
C GLN A 282 6.80 13.52 12.17
N ALA A 283 6.48 12.28 11.79
CA ALA A 283 6.27 11.18 12.73
C ALA A 283 7.55 10.86 13.52
N PHE A 284 8.72 10.91 12.86
CA PHE A 284 10.00 10.67 13.51
C PHE A 284 10.26 11.65 14.66
N HIS A 285 9.99 12.92 14.45
CA HIS A 285 10.14 13.94 15.49
C HIS A 285 9.09 13.83 16.59
N ARG A 286 7.84 13.61 16.22
CA ARG A 286 6.73 13.46 17.18
C ARG A 286 6.88 12.24 18.09
N LYS A 287 7.38 11.12 17.55
CA LYS A 287 7.56 9.85 18.26
C LYS A 287 8.92 9.74 18.97
N GLN A 288 9.71 10.81 19.07
CA GLN A 288 10.93 10.77 19.88
C GLN A 288 10.59 10.49 21.34
N PRO A 289 11.33 9.61 22.03
CA PRO A 289 11.10 9.34 23.44
C PRO A 289 11.32 10.60 24.28
N THR A 290 10.48 10.80 25.28
CA THR A 290 10.61 11.90 26.24
C THR A 290 11.90 11.77 27.04
N LYS A 291 12.35 12.87 27.69
CA LYS A 291 13.54 12.83 28.54
C LYS A 291 13.43 11.80 29.68
N GLN A 292 12.24 11.62 30.24
CA GLN A 292 11.97 10.64 31.31
C GLN A 292 12.10 9.20 30.80
N GLU A 293 11.55 8.88 29.63
CA GLU A 293 11.65 7.56 29.00
C GLU A 293 13.07 7.20 28.58
N LYS A 294 13.92 8.22 28.25
CA LYS A 294 15.35 8.02 27.96
C LYS A 294 16.13 7.55 29.18
N THR A 295 15.73 7.96 30.37
CA THR A 295 16.41 7.61 31.63
C THR A 295 16.06 6.19 32.08
N GLU A 296 14.81 5.77 31.98
CA GLU A 296 14.36 4.41 32.33
C GLU A 296 14.91 3.33 31.38
N THR A 297 15.26 3.70 30.16
CA THR A 297 15.81 2.78 29.14
C THR A 297 17.33 2.69 29.16
N ALA A 298 18.01 3.49 30.00
CA ALA A 298 19.48 3.54 30.13
C ALA A 298 20.02 2.60 31.23
N GLU A 299 19.16 1.88 31.96
CA GLU A 299 19.63 0.88 32.92
C GLU A 299 20.27 -0.31 32.17
N PRO A 300 21.52 -0.69 32.52
CA PRO A 300 22.15 -1.87 31.93
C PRO A 300 21.39 -3.12 32.37
N LEU A 301 21.06 -3.98 31.42
CA LEU A 301 20.66 -5.37 31.69
C LEU A 301 21.80 -6.09 32.42
N VAL A 302 21.85 -5.91 33.74
CA VAL A 302 22.60 -6.81 34.63
C VAL A 302 21.67 -7.98 34.92
N LYS A 303 21.82 -9.05 34.20
CA LYS A 303 21.89 -10.45 34.61
C LYS A 303 21.86 -11.37 33.42
#